data_365968a52d79f2f183a62f53846c5ffd
#
_entry.id   365968a52d79f2f183a62f53846c5ffd
#
_cell.length_a   1.000
_cell.length_b   1.000
_cell.length_c   1.000
_cell.angle_alpha   90.00
_cell.angle_beta   90.00
_cell.angle_gamma   90.00
#
_symmetry.space_group_name_H-M   'P 1'
#
loop_
_entity.id
_entity.type
_entity.pdbx_description
1 polymer ?
#
loop_
_entity_poly.entity_id
_entity_poly.type
_entity_poly.pdbx_seq_one_letter_code
_entity_poly.pdbx_strand_id
1 'polypeptide(L)'
;MIVAQVFFEDINNEKNKEAFKNYLRGKDLMFVGVGTTKAYLDSCGPKICSKLKRDNLTVFGTEEDQFHGANIERKINVLNDVYKNKFKIAIDSCVSEAKEINSIILDNEGLKPGAGMNKIFPRVGDFSLKIVMSDSADEIIKYTTTSSCEVNELKKVFDRVDRAVQKTYTFIMMCLRELENEMKLKKWS
;
A
#
# COMPACT_ATOMS: atom_id res chain seq x y z
N MET A 1 -9.57 -3.56 11.94
CA MET A 1 -10.21 -2.30 12.47
C MET A 1 -9.37 -1.12 12.02
N ILE A 2 -10.01 -0.07 11.50
CA ILE A 2 -9.32 1.15 11.07
C ILE A 2 -8.65 1.82 12.28
N VAL A 3 -7.37 2.09 12.16
CA VAL A 3 -6.52 2.73 13.18
C VAL A 3 -6.48 4.25 12.99
N ALA A 4 -6.31 4.66 11.73
CA ALA A 4 -6.30 6.07 11.34
C ALA A 4 -6.60 6.21 9.84
N GLN A 5 -7.01 7.40 9.45
CA GLN A 5 -7.07 7.85 8.07
C GLN A 5 -6.14 9.05 7.91
N VAL A 6 -5.26 8.98 6.91
CA VAL A 6 -4.20 9.97 6.66
C VAL A 6 -4.43 10.60 5.29
N PHE A 7 -4.92 11.83 5.25
CA PHE A 7 -5.04 12.57 4.00
C PHE A 7 -3.65 12.98 3.48
N PHE A 8 -3.50 13.09 2.17
CA PHE A 8 -2.21 13.40 1.55
C PHE A 8 -1.64 14.78 1.93
N GLU A 9 -2.48 15.71 2.33
CA GLU A 9 -2.08 17.00 2.93
C GLU A 9 -1.57 16.86 4.37
N ASP A 10 -2.01 15.83 5.10
CA ASP A 10 -1.75 15.62 6.52
C ASP A 10 -0.73 14.52 6.83
N ILE A 11 0.09 14.12 5.83
CA ILE A 11 1.11 13.05 6.03
C ILE A 11 2.16 13.40 7.10
N ASN A 12 2.32 14.69 7.40
CA ASN A 12 3.23 15.19 8.44
C ASN A 12 2.60 15.20 9.84
N ASN A 13 1.32 14.87 9.97
CA ASN A 13 0.61 14.90 11.25
C ASN A 13 1.20 13.86 12.22
N GLU A 14 1.72 14.33 13.35
CA GLU A 14 2.40 13.50 14.35
C GLU A 14 1.51 12.38 14.90
N LYS A 15 0.21 12.67 15.14
CA LYS A 15 -0.74 11.65 15.63
C LYS A 15 -0.89 10.49 14.64
N ASN A 16 -0.95 10.80 13.35
CA ASN A 16 -1.07 9.78 12.30
C ASN A 16 0.20 8.95 12.17
N LYS A 17 1.38 9.61 12.21
CA LYS A 17 2.67 8.92 12.20
C LYS A 17 2.83 8.02 13.43
N GLU A 18 2.50 8.53 14.61
CA GLU A 18 2.58 7.77 15.85
C GLU A 18 1.63 6.56 15.85
N ALA A 19 0.41 6.74 15.35
CA ALA A 19 -0.54 5.64 15.18
C ALA A 19 0.06 4.50 14.33
N PHE A 20 0.74 4.81 13.24
CA PHE A 20 1.40 3.80 12.41
C PHE A 20 2.65 3.22 13.09
N LYS A 21 3.54 4.06 13.61
CA LYS A 21 4.78 3.63 14.30
C LYS A 21 4.52 2.64 15.44
N ASN A 22 3.40 2.79 16.15
CA ASN A 22 3.03 1.88 17.24
C ASN A 22 2.89 0.42 16.79
N TYR A 23 2.46 0.19 15.56
CA TYR A 23 2.38 -1.16 14.98
C TYR A 23 3.71 -1.67 14.43
N LEU A 24 4.66 -0.78 14.15
CA LEU A 24 5.95 -1.13 13.56
C LEU A 24 7.03 -1.42 14.60
N ARG A 25 6.93 -0.82 15.79
CA ARG A 25 8.00 -0.90 16.84
C ARG A 25 8.34 -2.34 17.19
N GLY A 26 9.64 -2.65 17.11
CA GLY A 26 10.19 -3.95 17.47
C GLY A 26 9.83 -5.10 16.53
N LYS A 27 9.27 -4.79 15.35
CA LYS A 27 8.91 -5.79 14.34
C LYS A 27 9.99 -5.92 13.28
N ASP A 28 10.19 -7.11 12.78
CA ASP A 28 10.96 -7.38 11.57
C ASP A 28 10.03 -7.20 10.35
N LEU A 29 10.12 -6.05 9.72
CA LEU A 29 9.14 -5.56 8.77
C LEU A 29 9.32 -6.11 7.36
N MET A 30 8.21 -6.30 6.66
CA MET A 30 8.13 -6.58 5.25
C MET A 30 6.94 -5.85 4.64
N PHE A 31 7.13 -5.23 3.48
CA PHE A 31 6.06 -4.58 2.73
C PHE A 31 5.60 -5.45 1.57
N VAL A 32 4.29 -5.54 1.40
CA VAL A 32 3.65 -6.40 0.39
C VAL A 32 2.77 -5.55 -0.50
N GLY A 33 3.22 -5.28 -1.73
CA GLY A 33 2.44 -4.55 -2.73
C GLY A 33 1.43 -5.46 -3.41
N VAL A 34 0.16 -5.15 -3.26
CA VAL A 34 -0.94 -5.84 -3.95
C VAL A 34 -1.43 -4.94 -5.08
N GLY A 35 -1.81 -5.55 -6.20
CA GLY A 35 -2.31 -4.85 -7.38
C GLY A 35 -1.55 -5.16 -8.66
N THR A 36 -1.91 -4.47 -9.74
CA THR A 36 -1.32 -4.67 -11.07
C THR A 36 -1.10 -3.36 -11.82
N THR A 37 0.02 -3.26 -12.54
CA THR A 37 0.31 -2.12 -13.41
C THR A 37 -0.52 -2.12 -14.70
N LYS A 38 -1.26 -3.21 -14.98
CA LYS A 38 -2.19 -3.28 -16.11
C LYS A 38 -3.46 -2.44 -15.89
N ALA A 39 -3.86 -2.22 -14.63
CA ALA A 39 -4.90 -1.29 -14.23
C ALA A 39 -4.21 -0.13 -13.50
N TYR A 40 -4.24 1.07 -14.09
CA TYR A 40 -3.42 2.18 -13.61
C TYR A 40 -3.73 2.57 -12.16
N LEU A 41 -5.01 2.67 -11.80
CA LEU A 41 -5.41 3.01 -10.43
C LEU A 41 -5.14 1.89 -9.41
N ASP A 42 -4.92 0.63 -9.86
CA ASP A 42 -4.55 -0.52 -9.05
C ASP A 42 -3.04 -0.71 -8.89
N SER A 43 -2.24 0.21 -9.44
CA SER A 43 -0.77 0.07 -9.50
C SER A 43 -0.01 0.62 -8.30
N CYS A 44 -0.68 1.25 -7.33
CA CYS A 44 0.01 1.94 -6.23
C CYS A 44 0.85 0.99 -5.37
N GLY A 45 0.30 -0.17 -4.98
CA GLY A 45 1.02 -1.17 -4.17
C GLY A 45 2.35 -1.61 -4.80
N PRO A 46 2.35 -2.16 -6.04
CA PRO A 46 3.57 -2.55 -6.74
C PRO A 46 4.58 -1.41 -6.92
N LYS A 47 4.13 -0.21 -7.28
CA LYS A 47 5.00 0.97 -7.46
C LYS A 47 5.67 1.42 -6.17
N ILE A 48 4.93 1.43 -5.06
CA ILE A 48 5.48 1.78 -3.74
C ILE A 48 6.50 0.73 -3.31
N CYS A 49 6.19 -0.57 -3.44
CA CYS A 49 7.13 -1.64 -3.11
C CYS A 49 8.39 -1.60 -3.98
N SER A 50 8.29 -1.22 -5.25
CA SER A 50 9.47 -0.99 -6.11
C SER A 50 10.36 0.16 -5.60
N LYS A 51 9.76 1.24 -5.05
CA LYS A 51 10.53 2.33 -4.41
C LYS A 51 11.19 1.86 -3.11
N LEU A 52 10.44 1.19 -2.22
CA LEU A 52 10.95 0.67 -0.95
C LEU A 52 12.09 -0.36 -1.15
N LYS A 53 12.04 -1.17 -2.22
CA LYS A 53 13.11 -2.09 -2.62
C LYS A 53 14.42 -1.36 -2.91
N ARG A 54 14.34 -0.19 -3.56
CA ARG A 54 15.53 0.65 -3.85
C ARG A 54 16.17 1.21 -2.59
N ASP A 55 15.41 1.36 -1.51
CA ASP A 55 15.89 1.75 -0.18
C ASP A 55 16.32 0.54 0.68
N ASN A 56 16.54 -0.62 0.06
CA ASN A 56 16.97 -1.88 0.70
C ASN A 56 16.00 -2.43 1.76
N LEU A 57 14.72 -2.10 1.68
CA LEU A 57 13.69 -2.69 2.53
C LEU A 57 13.27 -4.06 2.01
N THR A 58 12.85 -4.95 2.91
CA THR A 58 12.27 -6.25 2.53
C THR A 58 10.89 -6.04 1.92
N VAL A 59 10.72 -6.41 0.67
CA VAL A 59 9.47 -6.21 -0.07
C VAL A 59 9.03 -7.48 -0.82
N PHE A 60 7.73 -7.54 -1.16
CA PHE A 60 7.12 -8.53 -2.02
C PHE A 60 6.06 -7.86 -2.88
N GLY A 61 5.86 -8.28 -4.13
CA GLY A 61 4.86 -7.67 -5.00
C GLY A 61 5.30 -6.31 -5.55
N THR A 62 6.44 -6.27 -6.26
CA THR A 62 6.95 -5.10 -6.99
C THR A 62 6.37 -5.03 -8.40
N GLU A 63 6.69 -3.96 -9.15
CA GLU A 63 6.30 -3.85 -10.56
C GLU A 63 6.85 -4.98 -11.43
N GLU A 64 8.02 -5.54 -11.09
CA GLU A 64 8.67 -6.64 -11.82
C GLU A 64 8.02 -8.00 -11.49
N ASP A 65 7.56 -8.19 -10.25
CA ASP A 65 6.94 -9.42 -9.76
C ASP A 65 5.64 -9.14 -9.00
N GLN A 66 4.62 -8.74 -9.75
CA GLN A 66 3.35 -8.24 -9.25
C GLN A 66 2.56 -9.31 -8.48
N PHE A 67 1.81 -8.85 -7.46
CA PHE A 67 0.93 -9.65 -6.64
C PHE A 67 -0.53 -9.25 -6.87
N HIS A 68 -1.24 -9.99 -7.70
CA HIS A 68 -2.59 -9.66 -8.16
C HIS A 68 -3.50 -10.88 -8.24
N GLY A 69 -4.80 -10.67 -8.48
CA GLY A 69 -5.83 -11.69 -8.40
C GLY A 69 -5.58 -13.00 -9.17
N ALA A 70 -4.81 -12.97 -10.28
CA ALA A 70 -4.53 -14.18 -11.06
C ALA A 70 -3.44 -15.08 -10.44
N ASN A 71 -2.59 -14.57 -9.52
CA ASN A 71 -1.51 -15.32 -8.90
C ASN A 71 -1.53 -15.30 -7.36
N ILE A 72 -2.59 -14.73 -6.79
CA ILE A 72 -2.68 -14.38 -5.37
C ILE A 72 -2.53 -15.60 -4.47
N GLU A 73 -3.21 -16.71 -4.75
CA GLU A 73 -3.18 -17.93 -3.93
C GLU A 73 -1.76 -18.50 -3.84
N ARG A 74 -1.12 -18.66 -5.01
CA ARG A 74 0.26 -19.16 -5.06
C ARG A 74 1.22 -18.22 -4.29
N LYS A 75 1.07 -16.93 -4.44
CA LYS A 75 1.93 -15.94 -3.79
C LYS A 75 1.69 -15.81 -2.30
N ILE A 76 0.46 -16.00 -1.82
CA ILE A 76 0.15 -16.08 -0.38
C ILE A 76 0.91 -17.27 0.26
N ASN A 77 0.93 -18.43 -0.38
CA ASN A 77 1.65 -19.59 0.15
C ASN A 77 3.14 -19.29 0.27
N VAL A 78 3.78 -18.75 -0.80
CA VAL A 78 5.18 -18.33 -0.75
C VAL A 78 5.42 -17.29 0.36
N LEU A 79 4.54 -16.31 0.48
CA LEU A 79 4.65 -15.25 1.50
C LEU A 79 4.61 -15.83 2.92
N ASN A 80 3.73 -16.79 3.17
CA ASN A 80 3.55 -17.42 4.48
C ASN A 80 4.66 -18.41 4.81
N ASP A 81 5.17 -19.15 3.83
CA ASP A 81 6.21 -20.16 4.04
C ASP A 81 7.61 -19.53 4.19
N VAL A 82 7.97 -18.63 3.27
CA VAL A 82 9.32 -18.04 3.21
C VAL A 82 9.46 -16.91 4.24
N TYR A 83 8.41 -16.12 4.45
CA TYR A 83 8.46 -14.92 5.29
C TYR A 83 7.59 -15.04 6.55
N LYS A 84 7.45 -16.25 7.10
CA LYS A 84 6.59 -16.54 8.27
C LYS A 84 6.91 -15.69 9.50
N ASN A 85 8.18 -15.29 9.68
CA ASN A 85 8.65 -14.54 10.85
C ASN A 85 8.59 -13.01 10.64
N LYS A 86 8.23 -12.52 9.44
CA LYS A 86 8.14 -11.10 9.14
C LYS A 86 6.77 -10.55 9.51
N PHE A 87 6.73 -9.34 10.06
CA PHE A 87 5.49 -8.56 10.17
C PHE A 87 5.20 -7.92 8.82
N LYS A 88 4.10 -8.34 8.20
CA LYS A 88 3.77 -8.03 6.82
C LYS A 88 2.80 -6.85 6.77
N ILE A 89 3.21 -5.78 6.10
CA ILE A 89 2.42 -4.58 5.86
C ILE A 89 1.97 -4.62 4.41
N ALA A 90 0.69 -4.90 4.18
CA ALA A 90 0.13 -4.95 2.83
C ALA A 90 -0.26 -3.54 2.36
N ILE A 91 0.04 -3.23 1.10
CA ILE A 91 -0.24 -1.94 0.45
C ILE A 91 -1.07 -2.20 -0.80
N ASP A 92 -2.23 -1.57 -0.89
CA ASP A 92 -3.16 -1.76 -2.00
C ASP A 92 -3.93 -0.47 -2.31
N SER A 93 -4.37 -0.35 -3.55
CA SER A 93 -5.36 0.65 -3.93
C SER A 93 -6.77 0.18 -3.53
N CYS A 94 -7.62 1.09 -3.12
CA CYS A 94 -8.99 0.73 -2.77
C CYS A 94 -10.02 1.75 -3.25
N VAL A 95 -11.26 1.32 -3.25
CA VAL A 95 -12.45 2.14 -3.42
C VAL A 95 -13.01 2.48 -2.05
N SER A 96 -13.42 3.72 -1.84
CA SER A 96 -14.10 4.17 -0.63
C SER A 96 -15.02 5.36 -0.96
N GLU A 97 -15.51 6.09 0.03
CA GLU A 97 -16.34 7.26 -0.22
C GLU A 97 -15.56 8.39 -0.93
N ALA A 98 -16.22 9.18 -1.79
CA ALA A 98 -15.59 10.25 -2.58
C ALA A 98 -14.79 11.25 -1.72
N LYS A 99 -15.28 11.56 -0.51
CA LYS A 99 -14.58 12.45 0.45
C LYS A 99 -13.26 11.90 0.99
N GLU A 100 -13.03 10.59 0.83
CA GLU A 100 -11.85 9.89 1.32
C GLU A 100 -10.76 9.71 0.24
N ILE A 101 -11.06 10.07 -1.00
CA ILE A 101 -10.06 10.04 -2.09
C ILE A 101 -8.85 10.92 -1.72
N ASN A 102 -7.67 10.50 -2.08
CA ASN A 102 -6.37 11.08 -1.69
C ASN A 102 -6.05 10.88 -0.19
N SER A 103 -6.43 9.73 0.36
CA SER A 103 -6.02 9.33 1.70
C SER A 103 -5.47 7.91 1.75
N ILE A 104 -4.84 7.59 2.88
CA ILE A 104 -4.36 6.27 3.26
C ILE A 104 -5.18 5.83 4.47
N ILE A 105 -5.86 4.72 4.39
CA ILE A 105 -6.52 4.08 5.52
C ILE A 105 -5.53 3.10 6.15
N LEU A 106 -5.15 3.35 7.40
CA LEU A 106 -4.34 2.46 8.22
C LEU A 106 -5.26 1.47 8.93
N ASP A 107 -5.08 0.19 8.69
CA ASP A 107 -5.92 -0.87 9.25
C ASP A 107 -5.05 -1.94 9.91
N ASN A 108 -5.36 -2.28 11.18
CA ASN A 108 -4.63 -3.28 11.95
C ASN A 108 -5.00 -4.73 11.59
N GLU A 109 -5.62 -4.89 10.45
CA GLU A 109 -5.87 -6.19 9.84
C GLU A 109 -5.22 -6.21 8.45
N GLY A 110 -4.85 -7.41 7.99
CA GLY A 110 -4.40 -7.60 6.61
C GLY A 110 -5.49 -7.27 5.59
N LEU A 111 -5.10 -7.05 4.36
CA LEU A 111 -6.01 -6.84 3.23
C LEU A 111 -6.91 -8.06 3.00
N LYS A 112 -8.14 -7.79 2.55
CA LYS A 112 -9.02 -8.78 1.92
C LYS A 112 -9.01 -8.54 0.41
N PRO A 113 -8.10 -9.18 -0.34
CA PRO A 113 -8.02 -8.94 -1.78
C PRO A 113 -9.28 -9.50 -2.48
N GLY A 114 -9.58 -8.96 -3.66
CA GLY A 114 -10.66 -9.46 -4.51
C GLY A 114 -12.07 -9.03 -4.11
N ALA A 115 -12.23 -8.15 -3.13
CA ALA A 115 -13.55 -7.63 -2.74
C ALA A 115 -14.31 -6.98 -3.93
N GLY A 116 -13.59 -6.29 -4.82
CA GLY A 116 -14.17 -5.71 -6.05
C GLY A 116 -14.48 -6.72 -7.16
N MET A 117 -14.10 -8.00 -6.99
CA MET A 117 -14.30 -9.07 -7.99
C MET A 117 -15.23 -10.18 -7.50
N ASN A 118 -15.91 -10.01 -6.36
CA ASN A 118 -16.71 -11.05 -5.70
C ASN A 118 -15.96 -12.39 -5.47
N LYS A 119 -14.64 -12.30 -5.28
CA LYS A 119 -13.78 -13.46 -4.95
C LYS A 119 -13.34 -13.40 -3.51
N ILE A 120 -13.34 -14.54 -2.85
CA ILE A 120 -12.86 -14.67 -1.47
C ILE A 120 -11.45 -15.24 -1.51
N PHE A 121 -10.46 -14.41 -1.17
CA PHE A 121 -9.08 -14.84 -0.98
C PHE A 121 -8.68 -14.76 0.49
N PRO A 122 -7.67 -15.52 0.93
CA PRO A 122 -7.08 -15.34 2.24
C PRO A 122 -6.59 -13.91 2.45
N ARG A 123 -6.58 -13.44 3.70
CA ARG A 123 -6.00 -12.13 4.03
C ARG A 123 -4.52 -12.08 3.68
N VAL A 124 -4.06 -10.92 3.24
CA VAL A 124 -2.65 -10.62 2.95
C VAL A 124 -2.11 -9.65 3.99
N GLY A 125 -1.06 -10.05 4.69
CA GLY A 125 -0.38 -9.23 5.70
C GLY A 125 -1.04 -9.23 7.07
N ASP A 126 -0.35 -8.60 8.03
CA ASP A 126 -0.76 -8.43 9.43
C ASP A 126 -1.36 -7.04 9.67
N PHE A 127 -0.96 -6.09 8.84
CA PHE A 127 -1.41 -4.69 8.81
C PHE A 127 -1.61 -4.26 7.37
N SER A 128 -2.45 -3.25 7.12
CA SER A 128 -2.62 -2.74 5.76
C SER A 128 -2.68 -1.22 5.65
N LEU A 129 -2.11 -0.74 4.55
CA LEU A 129 -2.24 0.63 4.04
C LEU A 129 -3.11 0.56 2.78
N LYS A 130 -4.33 1.04 2.88
CA LYS A 130 -5.29 1.08 1.77
C LYS A 130 -5.32 2.50 1.21
N ILE A 131 -4.91 2.66 -0.03
CA ILE A 131 -4.82 3.96 -0.70
C ILE A 131 -6.15 4.21 -1.42
N VAL A 132 -6.89 5.20 -1.00
CA VAL A 132 -8.21 5.51 -1.59
C VAL A 132 -7.99 6.24 -2.92
N MET A 133 -8.21 5.50 -4.02
CA MET A 133 -7.96 5.97 -5.37
C MET A 133 -9.23 6.38 -6.10
N SER A 134 -10.39 5.84 -5.72
CA SER A 134 -11.68 6.08 -6.39
C SER A 134 -12.83 5.84 -5.42
N ASP A 135 -14.00 6.36 -5.76
CA ASP A 135 -15.29 6.03 -5.15
C ASP A 135 -16.09 5.00 -5.96
N SER A 136 -15.53 4.53 -7.08
CA SER A 136 -16.16 3.56 -7.97
C SER A 136 -15.20 2.46 -8.40
N ALA A 137 -15.65 1.20 -8.27
CA ALA A 137 -14.92 0.05 -8.79
C ALA A 137 -14.78 0.09 -10.32
N ASP A 138 -15.79 0.64 -11.01
CA ASP A 138 -15.79 0.77 -12.48
C ASP A 138 -14.68 1.72 -12.94
N GLU A 139 -14.37 2.77 -12.17
CA GLU A 139 -13.26 3.67 -12.48
C GLU A 139 -11.90 2.93 -12.44
N ILE A 140 -11.70 2.04 -11.47
CA ILE A 140 -10.47 1.23 -11.37
C ILE A 140 -10.28 0.35 -12.62
N ILE A 141 -11.38 -0.22 -13.13
CA ILE A 141 -11.35 -1.12 -14.28
C ILE A 141 -11.26 -0.33 -15.59
N LYS A 142 -11.84 0.87 -15.65
CA LYS A 142 -11.88 1.73 -16.84
C LYS A 142 -10.49 2.04 -17.39
N TYR A 143 -9.54 2.34 -16.50
CA TYR A 143 -8.21 2.82 -16.88
C TYR A 143 -7.18 1.69 -16.88
N THR A 144 -7.20 0.87 -17.92
CA THR A 144 -6.24 -0.23 -18.13
C THR A 144 -5.33 0.05 -19.33
N THR A 145 -4.26 -0.74 -19.46
CA THR A 145 -3.30 -0.66 -20.59
C THR A 145 -3.94 -0.92 -21.96
N THR A 146 -5.15 -1.51 -21.98
CA THR A 146 -5.89 -1.84 -23.21
C THR A 146 -7.09 -0.92 -23.45
N SER A 147 -7.34 0.04 -22.55
CA SER A 147 -8.48 0.95 -22.67
C SER A 147 -8.23 2.05 -23.70
N SER A 148 -9.22 2.35 -24.55
CA SER A 148 -9.26 3.54 -25.38
C SER A 148 -9.74 4.72 -24.53
N CYS A 149 -8.81 5.53 -24.03
CA CYS A 149 -9.12 6.72 -23.25
C CYS A 149 -8.49 7.95 -23.90
N GLU A 150 -9.10 9.12 -23.69
CA GLU A 150 -8.50 10.37 -24.12
C GLU A 150 -7.19 10.65 -23.37
N VAL A 151 -6.22 11.22 -24.07
CA VAL A 151 -4.88 11.51 -23.52
C VAL A 151 -4.97 12.37 -22.25
N ASN A 152 -5.88 13.35 -22.23
CA ASN A 152 -6.06 14.23 -21.06
C ASN A 152 -6.65 13.51 -19.85
N GLU A 153 -7.53 12.51 -20.06
CA GLU A 153 -8.05 11.67 -18.97
C GLU A 153 -6.94 10.79 -18.39
N LEU A 154 -6.16 10.13 -19.26
CA LEU A 154 -5.04 9.30 -18.84
C LEU A 154 -4.00 10.10 -18.06
N LYS A 155 -3.69 11.32 -18.48
CA LYS A 155 -2.76 12.21 -17.76
C LYS A 155 -3.24 12.46 -16.33
N LYS A 156 -4.52 12.77 -16.12
CA LYS A 156 -5.09 12.97 -14.77
C LYS A 156 -4.98 11.72 -13.91
N VAL A 157 -5.19 10.54 -14.51
CA VAL A 157 -5.02 9.25 -13.81
C VAL A 157 -3.58 9.03 -13.40
N PHE A 158 -2.62 9.27 -14.30
CA PHE A 158 -1.19 9.15 -13.97
C PHE A 158 -0.78 10.12 -12.88
N ASP A 159 -1.18 11.39 -12.97
CA ASP A 159 -0.87 12.40 -11.94
C ASP A 159 -1.44 11.99 -10.57
N ARG A 160 -2.66 11.41 -10.54
CA ARG A 160 -3.27 10.86 -9.32
C ARG A 160 -2.46 9.71 -8.74
N VAL A 161 -2.08 8.74 -9.58
CA VAL A 161 -1.28 7.58 -9.16
C VAL A 161 0.09 8.02 -8.65
N ASP A 162 0.79 8.87 -9.38
CA ASP A 162 2.12 9.34 -9.00
C ASP A 162 2.08 10.13 -7.68
N ARG A 163 1.07 10.97 -7.49
CA ARG A 163 0.84 11.67 -6.22
C ARG A 163 0.60 10.68 -5.07
N ALA A 164 -0.27 9.70 -5.27
CA ALA A 164 -0.60 8.69 -4.27
C ALA A 164 0.62 7.85 -3.88
N VAL A 165 1.36 7.38 -4.87
CA VAL A 165 2.62 6.64 -4.67
C VAL A 165 3.65 7.47 -3.91
N GLN A 166 3.86 8.72 -4.31
CA GLN A 166 4.84 9.59 -3.66
C GLN A 166 4.44 9.93 -2.23
N LYS A 167 3.18 10.27 -1.98
CA LYS A 167 2.69 10.62 -0.64
C LYS A 167 2.75 9.44 0.31
N THR A 168 2.32 8.26 -0.12
CA THR A 168 2.35 7.04 0.70
C THR A 168 3.78 6.59 0.99
N TYR A 169 4.64 6.56 -0.03
CA TYR A 169 6.06 6.26 0.16
C TYR A 169 6.72 7.22 1.15
N THR A 170 6.50 8.54 1.00
CA THR A 170 7.05 9.55 1.91
C THR A 170 6.57 9.32 3.35
N PHE A 171 5.27 9.07 3.55
CA PHE A 171 4.71 8.77 4.87
C PHE A 171 5.39 7.56 5.52
N ILE A 172 5.54 6.46 4.79
CA ILE A 172 6.23 5.24 5.28
C ILE A 172 7.68 5.59 5.68
N MET A 173 8.44 6.23 4.79
CA MET A 173 9.85 6.53 5.04
C MET A 173 10.07 7.49 6.21
N MET A 174 9.18 8.47 6.41
CA MET A 174 9.22 9.35 7.57
C MET A 174 9.04 8.55 8.87
N CYS A 175 8.03 7.69 8.92
CA CYS A 175 7.78 6.84 10.10
C CYS A 175 8.95 5.91 10.41
N LEU A 176 9.55 5.27 9.39
CA LEU A 176 10.71 4.39 9.58
C LEU A 176 11.94 5.14 10.08
N ARG A 177 12.26 6.30 9.51
CA ARG A 177 13.39 7.14 9.95
C ARG A 177 13.23 7.63 11.39
N GLU A 178 12.02 8.03 11.78
CA GLU A 178 11.73 8.41 13.16
C GLU A 178 11.95 7.23 14.14
N LEU A 179 11.47 6.02 13.78
CA LEU A 179 11.70 4.81 14.57
C LEU A 179 13.19 4.46 14.71
N GLU A 180 13.96 4.58 13.63
CA GLU A 180 15.42 4.38 13.69
C GLU A 180 16.11 5.36 14.64
N ASN A 181 15.70 6.63 14.60
CA ASN A 181 16.23 7.65 15.50
C ASN A 181 15.84 7.38 16.97
N GLU A 182 14.59 6.97 17.24
CA GLU A 182 14.15 6.56 18.57
C GLU A 182 15.00 5.41 19.13
N MET A 183 15.33 4.41 18.28
CA MET A 183 16.16 3.27 18.69
C MET A 183 17.62 3.67 18.96
N LYS A 184 18.18 4.60 18.17
CA LYS A 184 19.54 5.11 18.42
C LYS A 184 19.62 5.84 19.75
N LEU A 185 18.67 6.71 20.06
CA LEU A 185 18.63 7.46 21.33
C LEU A 185 18.55 6.53 22.56
N LYS A 186 17.75 5.45 22.48
CA LYS A 186 17.64 4.46 23.57
C LYS A 186 18.91 3.63 23.83
N LYS A 187 19.84 3.55 22.87
CA LYS A 187 21.12 2.84 23.06
C LYS A 187 22.16 3.68 23.80
N TRP A 188 21.95 4.99 23.93
CA TRP A 188 22.88 5.93 24.57
C TRP A 188 22.35 6.45 25.92
N SER A 189 21.16 6.04 26.34
CA SER A 189 20.54 6.30 27.66
C SER A 189 20.67 5.08 28.55
#